data_a05e44bae816f15df94357a8b5bd64ef
#
_entry.id   a05e44bae816f15df94357a8b5bd64ef
#
_cell.length_a   1.000
_cell.length_b   1.000
_cell.length_c   1.000
_cell.angle_alpha   90.00
_cell.angle_beta   90.00
_cell.angle_gamma   90.00
#
_symmetry.space_group_name_H-M   'P 1'
#
loop_
_entity.id
_entity.type
_entity.pdbx_description
1 polymer ?
#
loop_
_entity_poly.entity_id
_entity_poly.type
_entity_poly.pdbx_seq_one_letter_code
_entity_poly.pdbx_strand_id
1 'polypeptide(L)'
;PISWSLDDYPHFEFVRAGGAILPGLQNASGVLENWIEDYRYMRRSMEWGIITYTFHPLVIGRGHRMNILEQLITTLSSEGAEFITMETGVSDFDGAADGQDPRCDRVKL
;
A
#
# COMPACT_ATOMS: atom_id res chain seq x y z
N PRO A 1 1.94 6.83 -6.65
CA PRO A 1 3.06 7.36 -5.87
C PRO A 1 3.67 6.26 -5.00
N ILE A 2 4.99 6.26 -4.88
CA ILE A 2 5.74 5.29 -4.06
C ILE A 2 6.21 6.02 -2.80
N SER A 3 6.04 5.39 -1.64
CA SER A 3 6.49 5.90 -0.35
C SER A 3 7.30 4.85 0.41
N TRP A 4 8.39 5.27 1.03
CA TRP A 4 9.20 4.40 1.86
C TRP A 4 8.43 3.79 3.04
N SER A 5 7.46 4.51 3.59
CA SER A 5 6.61 3.99 4.67
C SER A 5 5.67 2.87 4.24
N LEU A 6 5.35 2.80 2.94
CA LEU A 6 4.49 1.78 2.32
C LEU A 6 5.27 0.70 1.56
N ASP A 7 6.58 0.62 1.80
CA ASP A 7 7.50 -0.36 1.23
C ASP A 7 7.94 -1.33 2.33
N ASP A 8 7.96 -2.62 2.05
CA ASP A 8 8.32 -3.64 3.04
C ASP A 8 9.81 -3.63 3.39
N TYR A 9 10.66 -3.22 2.47
CA TYR A 9 12.11 -3.31 2.62
C TYR A 9 12.67 -2.50 3.80
N PRO A 10 12.34 -1.19 3.97
CA PRO A 10 12.84 -0.42 5.10
C PRO A 10 12.40 -0.92 6.46
N HIS A 11 11.23 -1.57 6.52
CA HIS A 11 10.68 -2.08 7.78
C HIS A 11 11.32 -3.40 8.21
N PHE A 12 11.68 -4.25 7.26
CA PHE A 12 12.04 -5.65 7.55
C PHE A 12 13.47 -6.04 7.20
N GLU A 13 14.19 -5.22 6.45
CA GLU A 13 15.56 -5.49 6.04
C GLU A 13 16.54 -4.47 6.64
N PHE A 14 17.82 -4.64 6.32
CA PHE A 14 18.87 -3.73 6.78
C PHE A 14 18.89 -2.45 5.92
N VAL A 15 18.91 -1.31 6.59
CA VAL A 15 18.98 0.01 5.95
C VAL A 15 20.38 0.59 6.15
N ARG A 16 20.97 1.12 5.09
CA ARG A 16 22.25 1.84 5.15
C ARG A 16 21.98 3.33 5.35
N ALA A 17 22.54 3.90 6.41
CA ALA A 17 22.44 5.31 6.71
C ALA A 17 23.81 5.84 7.20
N GLY A 18 24.37 6.84 6.50
CA GLY A 18 25.61 7.51 6.92
C GLY A 18 26.81 6.57 7.15
N GLY A 19 26.97 5.51 6.35
CA GLY A 19 28.01 4.51 6.49
C GLY A 19 27.73 3.42 7.54
N ALA A 20 26.64 3.51 8.28
CA ALA A 20 26.17 2.48 9.21
C ALA A 20 25.13 1.57 8.55
N ILE A 21 25.02 0.33 9.04
CA ILE A 21 23.96 -0.62 8.67
C ILE A 21 23.04 -0.74 9.89
N LEU A 22 21.79 -0.36 9.72
CA LEU A 22 20.77 -0.40 10.76
C LEU A 22 19.78 -1.52 10.45
N PRO A 23 19.40 -2.36 11.44
CA PRO A 23 18.38 -3.36 11.24
C PRO A 23 16.99 -2.71 11.15
N GLY A 24 16.22 -3.08 10.11
CA GLY A 24 14.82 -2.70 9.97
C GLY A 24 13.84 -3.68 10.61
N LEU A 25 14.29 -4.72 11.29
CA LEU A 25 13.51 -5.88 11.79
C LEU A 25 12.33 -5.50 12.70
N GLN A 26 11.38 -4.77 12.14
CA GLN A 26 10.19 -4.29 12.84
C GLN A 26 9.21 -5.42 13.12
N ASN A 27 8.39 -5.23 14.14
CA ASN A 27 7.27 -6.11 14.42
C ASN A 27 6.25 -6.03 13.28
N ALA A 28 5.93 -7.18 12.68
CA ALA A 28 5.05 -7.24 11.52
C ALA A 28 3.65 -6.68 11.80
N SER A 29 3.08 -6.93 12.99
CA SER A 29 1.76 -6.41 13.37
C SER A 29 1.74 -4.89 13.46
N GLY A 30 2.80 -4.27 13.97
CA GLY A 30 2.93 -2.82 14.04
C GLY A 30 3.03 -2.16 12.66
N VAL A 31 3.76 -2.80 11.75
CA VAL A 31 3.84 -2.36 10.35
C VAL A 31 2.48 -2.46 9.67
N LEU A 32 1.77 -3.58 9.84
CA LEU A 32 0.41 -3.75 9.32
C LEU A 32 -0.55 -2.66 9.83
N GLU A 33 -0.50 -2.37 11.12
CA GLU A 33 -1.33 -1.31 11.72
C GLU A 33 -1.07 0.04 11.05
N ASN A 34 0.20 0.42 10.88
CA ASN A 34 0.57 1.66 10.21
C ASN A 34 0.05 1.71 8.76
N TRP A 35 0.20 0.63 8.01
CA TRP A 35 -0.27 0.55 6.63
C TRP A 35 -1.80 0.66 6.51
N ILE A 36 -2.55 0.04 7.41
CA ILE A 36 -4.00 0.14 7.44
C ILE A 36 -4.44 1.55 7.82
N GLU A 37 -3.80 2.17 8.81
CA GLU A 37 -4.16 3.52 9.25
C GLU A 37 -3.84 4.59 8.19
N ASP A 38 -2.78 4.44 7.40
CA ASP A 38 -2.50 5.30 6.26
C ASP A 38 -3.65 5.24 5.22
N TYR A 39 -4.14 4.05 4.92
CA TYR A 39 -5.30 3.86 4.06
C TYR A 39 -6.56 4.50 4.64
N ARG A 40 -6.84 4.25 5.92
CA ARG A 40 -8.01 4.79 6.60
C ARG A 40 -7.99 6.32 6.68
N TYR A 41 -6.81 6.89 6.91
CA TYR A 41 -6.67 8.35 6.90
C TYR A 41 -6.95 8.94 5.53
N MET A 42 -6.40 8.35 4.47
CA MET A 42 -6.68 8.75 3.10
C MET A 42 -8.20 8.70 2.82
N ARG A 43 -8.86 7.60 3.18
CA ARG A 43 -10.30 7.39 2.97
C ARG A 43 -11.19 8.45 3.62
N ARG A 44 -10.85 8.89 4.83
CA ARG A 44 -11.65 9.93 5.52
C ARG A 44 -11.30 11.35 5.11
N SER A 45 -10.14 11.56 4.53
CA SER A 45 -9.64 12.90 4.18
C SER A 45 -9.90 13.28 2.73
N MET A 46 -10.19 12.30 1.87
CA MET A 46 -10.32 12.47 0.43
C MET A 46 -11.54 11.68 -0.08
N GLU A 47 -12.24 12.23 -1.07
CA GLU A 47 -13.32 11.51 -1.74
C GLU A 47 -12.79 10.37 -2.60
N TRP A 48 -11.59 10.55 -3.15
CA TRP A 48 -10.91 9.58 -3.99
C TRP A 48 -9.38 9.66 -3.81
N GLY A 49 -8.70 8.54 -3.98
CA GLY A 49 -7.24 8.50 -3.92
C GLY A 49 -6.67 7.15 -4.32
N ILE A 50 -5.39 7.14 -4.66
CA ILE A 50 -4.61 5.93 -4.95
C ILE A 50 -3.52 5.80 -3.89
N ILE A 51 -3.43 4.62 -3.29
CA ILE A 51 -2.35 4.24 -2.39
C ILE A 51 -1.59 3.06 -3.00
N THR A 52 -0.27 3.08 -2.93
CA THR A 52 0.59 2.04 -3.50
C THR A 52 1.44 1.43 -2.39
N TYR A 53 1.31 0.13 -2.20
CA TYR A 53 2.19 -0.66 -1.33
C TYR A 53 3.20 -1.39 -2.19
N THR A 54 4.46 -1.41 -1.76
CA THR A 54 5.56 -2.07 -2.47
C THR A 54 6.03 -3.28 -1.67
N PHE A 55 6.11 -4.43 -2.34
CA PHE A 55 6.55 -5.68 -1.73
C PHE A 55 7.65 -6.33 -2.55
N HIS A 56 8.64 -6.88 -1.84
CA HIS A 56 9.72 -7.65 -2.42
C HIS A 56 9.54 -9.13 -2.02
N PRO A 57 9.44 -10.07 -2.95
CA PRO A 57 9.17 -11.48 -2.63
C PRO A 57 10.13 -12.06 -1.58
N LEU A 58 11.41 -11.71 -1.64
CA LEU A 58 12.40 -12.17 -0.67
C LEU A 58 12.25 -11.54 0.72
N VAL A 59 11.57 -10.41 0.83
CA VAL A 59 11.33 -9.70 2.09
C VAL A 59 9.99 -10.13 2.70
N ILE A 60 8.89 -9.94 1.97
CA ILE A 60 7.54 -10.25 2.45
C ILE A 60 7.28 -11.75 2.58
N GLY A 61 8.02 -12.59 1.86
CA GLY A 61 7.81 -14.03 1.76
C GLY A 61 8.19 -14.86 3.00
N ARG A 62 8.29 -14.24 4.17
CA ARG A 62 8.45 -14.92 5.46
C ARG A 62 7.08 -15.19 6.08
N GLY A 63 6.90 -16.34 6.74
CA GLY A 63 5.59 -16.77 7.24
C GLY A 63 4.82 -15.71 8.01
N HIS A 64 5.45 -15.08 9.00
CA HIS A 64 4.80 -14.02 9.80
C HIS A 64 4.51 -12.75 8.98
N ARG A 65 5.30 -12.46 7.96
CA ARG A 65 5.07 -11.33 7.05
C ARG A 65 4.00 -11.65 6.01
N MET A 66 3.95 -12.87 5.52
CA MET A 66 2.86 -13.34 4.65
C MET A 66 1.49 -13.24 5.35
N ASN A 67 1.44 -13.56 6.64
CA ASN A 67 0.21 -13.39 7.43
C ASN A 67 -0.29 -11.95 7.44
N ILE A 68 0.60 -10.97 7.59
CA ILE A 68 0.18 -9.56 7.56
C ILE A 68 -0.20 -9.10 6.16
N LEU A 69 0.43 -9.61 5.11
CA LEU A 69 0.03 -9.32 3.72
C LEU A 69 -1.40 -9.80 3.45
N GLU A 70 -1.73 -11.02 3.84
CA GLU A 70 -3.09 -11.56 3.73
C GLU A 70 -4.11 -10.72 4.51
N GLN A 71 -3.77 -10.34 5.74
CA GLN A 71 -4.62 -9.47 6.57
C GLN A 71 -4.79 -8.09 5.96
N LEU A 72 -3.74 -7.49 5.40
CA LEU A 72 -3.80 -6.21 4.71
C LEU A 72 -4.80 -6.28 3.54
N ILE A 73 -4.63 -7.24 2.64
CA ILE A 73 -5.50 -7.41 1.48
C ILE A 73 -6.95 -7.63 1.93
N THR A 74 -7.20 -8.50 2.89
CA THR A 74 -8.53 -8.80 3.39
C THR A 74 -9.19 -7.57 4.03
N THR A 75 -8.46 -6.85 4.86
CA THR A 75 -8.96 -5.65 5.55
C THR A 75 -9.31 -4.54 4.56
N LEU A 76 -8.38 -4.21 3.66
CA LEU A 76 -8.60 -3.17 2.67
C LEU A 76 -9.76 -3.52 1.73
N SER A 77 -9.86 -4.77 1.28
CA SER A 77 -11.00 -5.22 0.46
C SER A 77 -12.32 -5.08 1.20
N SER A 78 -12.37 -5.46 2.48
CA SER A 78 -13.59 -5.36 3.29
C SER A 78 -14.01 -3.91 3.57
N GLU A 79 -13.07 -3.00 3.57
CA GLU A 79 -13.30 -1.56 3.75
C GLU A 79 -13.53 -0.80 2.42
N GLY A 80 -13.62 -1.53 1.30
CA GLY A 80 -14.01 -0.99 0.00
C GLY A 80 -12.86 -0.53 -0.89
N ALA A 81 -11.61 -0.94 -0.60
CA ALA A 81 -10.50 -0.75 -1.52
C ALA A 81 -10.66 -1.65 -2.76
N GLU A 82 -10.31 -1.12 -3.89
CA GLU A 82 -10.22 -1.86 -5.15
C GLU A 82 -8.76 -2.03 -5.54
N PHE A 83 -8.35 -3.28 -5.76
CA PHE A 83 -6.99 -3.59 -6.22
C PHE A 83 -6.95 -3.52 -7.74
N ILE A 84 -6.11 -2.67 -8.27
CA ILE A 84 -6.01 -2.37 -9.69
C ILE A 84 -4.57 -2.49 -10.18
N THR A 85 -4.40 -2.63 -11.50
CA THR A 85 -3.08 -2.57 -12.12
C THR A 85 -2.53 -1.14 -12.09
N MET A 86 -1.21 -1.01 -12.22
CA MET A 86 -0.57 0.31 -12.31
C MET A 86 -1.06 1.10 -13.53
N GLU A 87 -1.30 0.43 -14.65
CA GLU A 87 -1.86 1.03 -15.86
C GLU A 87 -3.25 1.61 -15.62
N THR A 88 -4.13 0.86 -14.98
CA THR A 88 -5.46 1.35 -14.57
C THR A 88 -5.34 2.54 -13.62
N GLY A 89 -4.42 2.45 -12.64
CA GLY A 89 -4.21 3.54 -11.70
C GLY A 89 -3.76 4.85 -12.34
N VAL A 90 -2.89 4.78 -13.34
CA VAL A 90 -2.46 5.96 -14.12
C VAL A 90 -3.65 6.56 -14.88
N SER A 91 -4.41 5.70 -15.57
CA SER A 91 -5.60 6.14 -16.32
C SER A 91 -6.64 6.80 -15.43
N ASP A 92 -6.93 6.21 -14.27
CA ASP A 92 -7.86 6.77 -13.28
C ASP A 92 -7.39 8.13 -12.74
N PHE A 93 -6.08 8.26 -12.49
CA PHE A 93 -5.50 9.51 -12.01
C PHE A 93 -5.61 10.62 -13.06
N ASP A 94 -5.32 10.33 -14.31
CA ASP A 94 -5.43 11.29 -15.41
C ASP A 94 -6.89 11.70 -15.60
N GLY A 95 -7.84 10.76 -15.56
CA GLY A 95 -9.27 11.04 -15.62
C GLY A 95 -9.75 11.94 -14.47
N ALA A 96 -9.30 11.69 -13.26
CA ALA A 96 -9.63 12.52 -12.10
C ALA A 96 -9.05 13.93 -12.20
N ALA A 97 -7.83 14.09 -12.76
CA ALA A 97 -7.23 15.39 -13.00
C ALA A 97 -8.01 16.23 -14.03
N ASP A 98 -8.67 15.57 -14.99
CA ASP A 98 -9.54 16.19 -15.99
C ASP A 98 -10.98 16.45 -15.48
N GLY A 99 -11.24 16.21 -14.21
CA GLY A 99 -12.56 16.41 -13.58
C GLY A 99 -13.58 15.30 -13.85
N GLN A 100 -13.15 14.15 -14.37
CA GLN A 100 -13.96 12.95 -14.52
C GLN A 100 -13.88 12.10 -13.25
N ASP A 101 -15.02 11.54 -12.81
CA ASP A 101 -15.01 10.56 -11.73
C ASP A 101 -14.46 9.22 -12.26
N PRO A 102 -13.27 8.78 -11.82
CA PRO A 102 -12.65 7.56 -12.34
C PRO A 102 -13.48 6.30 -12.05
N ARG A 103 -14.48 6.39 -11.19
CA ARG A 103 -15.39 5.29 -10.86
C ARG A 103 -16.54 5.15 -11.86
N CYS A 104 -16.82 6.20 -12.66
CA CYS A 104 -17.93 6.18 -13.62
C CYS A 104 -17.69 5.23 -14.79
N ASP A 105 -16.43 5.03 -15.18
CA ASP A 105 -16.07 4.22 -16.35
C ASP A 105 -15.80 2.74 -16.02
N ARG A 106 -15.86 2.36 -14.76
CA ARG A 106 -15.70 0.97 -14.36
C ARG A 106 -16.98 0.20 -14.52
N VAL A 107 -17.01 -0.66 -15.52
CA VAL A 107 -18.05 -1.69 -15.61
C VAL A 107 -17.93 -2.56 -14.36
N LYS A 108 -18.95 -2.49 -13.49
CA LYS A 108 -19.08 -3.46 -12.40
C LYS A 108 -19.30 -4.83 -13.04
N LEU A 109 -18.25 -5.61 -13.05
CA LEU A 109 -18.38 -7.02 -13.37
C LEU A 109 -19.04 -7.76 -12.21
#